data_24c16adcc48692ccceefac99ccb51262
#
_entry.id   24c16adcc48692ccceefac99ccb51262
#
_cell.length_a   1.000
_cell.length_b   1.000
_cell.length_c   1.000
_cell.angle_alpha   90.00
_cell.angle_beta   90.00
_cell.angle_gamma   90.00
#
_symmetry.space_group_name_H-M   'P 1'
#
loop_
_entity.id
_entity.type
_entity.pdbx_description
1 polymer ?
#
loop_
_entity_poly.entity_id
_entity_poly.type
_entity_poly.pdbx_seq_one_letter_code
_entity_poly.pdbx_strand_id
1 'polypeptide(L)'
;MSATAPRSIRLYDLVLENGCSISPFVWRARYSIAHKGFAVEAIPVTYMGIRKILDGKYDRLPVIDDGGTLVNDSWAIADYLDRTYPDRPPLFATPGERAMARFFDGWFWPTVISPLFRCYVLDNHNFVAPEDRAYIRESRERYLGGKRLEDVVAGREQRLPAIREAMRPLRVALSETPWLGGDRPNYADFCGLSGFLWAASINTCPPLEKNDALFDWINRGFDLYGGLGRDPRLRPLAA
;
A
#
# COMPACT_ATOMS: atom_id res chain seq x y z
N MET A 1 -35.52 -4.24 11.66
CA MET A 1 -35.01 -4.31 10.29
C MET A 1 -33.64 -4.96 10.36
N SER A 2 -33.48 -6.18 9.87
CA SER A 2 -32.18 -6.86 9.84
C SER A 2 -31.30 -6.13 8.81
N ALA A 3 -30.21 -5.52 9.28
CA ALA A 3 -29.23 -4.93 8.38
C ALA A 3 -28.62 -6.08 7.55
N THR A 4 -28.91 -6.10 6.25
CA THR A 4 -28.26 -7.01 5.32
C THR A 4 -26.76 -6.78 5.41
N ALA A 5 -25.97 -7.84 5.63
CA ALA A 5 -24.53 -7.75 5.66
C ALA A 5 -24.02 -7.03 4.40
N PRO A 6 -23.05 -6.10 4.52
CA PRO A 6 -22.52 -5.40 3.36
C PRO A 6 -21.97 -6.43 2.36
N ARG A 7 -22.28 -6.23 1.07
CA ARG A 7 -21.70 -7.02 -0.02
C ARG A 7 -20.19 -7.01 0.09
N SER A 8 -19.54 -8.15 -0.05
CA SER A 8 -18.08 -8.29 -0.02
C SER A 8 -17.50 -8.43 -1.41
N ILE A 9 -16.26 -7.95 -1.57
CA ILE A 9 -15.40 -8.18 -2.73
C ILE A 9 -14.19 -8.97 -2.26
N ARG A 10 -13.86 -10.07 -2.93
CA ARG A 10 -12.65 -10.84 -2.64
C ARG A 10 -11.43 -10.11 -3.12
N LEU A 11 -10.38 -10.10 -2.29
CA LEU A 11 -9.10 -9.48 -2.59
C LEU A 11 -7.98 -10.47 -2.28
N TYR A 12 -7.23 -10.88 -3.30
CA TYR A 12 -6.02 -11.67 -3.10
C TYR A 12 -4.92 -10.79 -2.52
N ASP A 13 -4.50 -11.11 -1.30
CA ASP A 13 -3.68 -10.27 -0.44
C ASP A 13 -2.30 -10.89 -0.19
N LEU A 14 -1.25 -10.18 -0.58
CA LEU A 14 0.11 -10.62 -0.34
C LEU A 14 0.47 -10.43 1.12
N VAL A 15 0.77 -11.54 1.81
CA VAL A 15 1.04 -11.52 3.23
C VAL A 15 2.45 -11.99 3.59
N LEU A 16 2.93 -11.50 4.73
CA LEU A 16 4.14 -11.95 5.40
C LEU A 16 3.89 -13.25 6.19
N GLU A 17 4.94 -13.85 6.77
CA GLU A 17 4.86 -15.05 7.61
C GLU A 17 3.84 -14.90 8.75
N ASN A 18 3.76 -13.73 9.37
CA ASN A 18 2.81 -13.42 10.45
C ASN A 18 1.39 -13.10 9.94
N GLY A 19 1.10 -13.22 8.66
CA GLY A 19 -0.18 -12.91 8.04
C GLY A 19 -0.45 -11.42 7.83
N CYS A 20 0.50 -10.52 8.11
CA CYS A 20 0.34 -9.09 7.84
C CYS A 20 0.40 -8.81 6.34
N SER A 21 -0.54 -7.99 5.83
CA SER A 21 -0.50 -7.53 4.43
C SER A 21 0.71 -6.64 4.18
N ILE A 22 1.49 -6.97 3.13
CA ILE A 22 2.74 -6.25 2.82
C ILE A 22 2.62 -5.36 1.58
N SER A 23 1.78 -5.70 0.62
CA SER A 23 1.81 -5.01 -0.67
C SER A 23 1.15 -3.63 -0.60
N PRO A 24 1.86 -2.53 -0.94
CA PRO A 24 1.23 -1.21 -1.03
C PRO A 24 0.11 -1.20 -2.09
N PHE A 25 0.25 -1.94 -3.18
CA PHE A 25 -0.78 -2.01 -4.22
C PHE A 25 -2.04 -2.76 -3.75
N VAL A 26 -1.88 -3.79 -2.90
CA VAL A 26 -3.01 -4.48 -2.27
C VAL A 26 -3.71 -3.53 -1.29
N TRP A 27 -2.97 -2.75 -0.50
CA TRP A 27 -3.54 -1.75 0.38
C TRP A 27 -4.34 -0.69 -0.37
N ARG A 28 -3.88 -0.23 -1.55
CA ARG A 28 -4.66 0.67 -2.42
C ARG A 28 -6.01 0.07 -2.81
N ALA A 29 -6.01 -1.19 -3.25
CA ALA A 29 -7.24 -1.89 -3.60
C ALA A 29 -8.17 -2.07 -2.39
N ARG A 30 -7.60 -2.42 -1.22
CA ARG A 30 -8.34 -2.57 0.03
C ARG A 30 -9.05 -1.27 0.44
N TYR A 31 -8.34 -0.14 0.40
CA TYR A 31 -8.93 1.18 0.64
C TYR A 31 -9.99 1.53 -0.41
N SER A 32 -9.73 1.24 -1.68
CA SER A 32 -10.69 1.52 -2.76
C SER A 32 -12.00 0.75 -2.59
N ILE A 33 -11.94 -0.54 -2.24
CA ILE A 33 -13.12 -1.37 -1.96
C ILE A 33 -13.90 -0.81 -0.77
N ALA A 34 -13.21 -0.50 0.32
CA ALA A 34 -13.82 0.04 1.54
C ALA A 34 -14.41 1.45 1.30
N HIS A 35 -13.77 2.30 0.50
CA HIS A 35 -14.27 3.61 0.11
C HIS A 35 -15.62 3.51 -0.64
N LYS A 36 -15.77 2.48 -1.46
CA LYS A 36 -17.05 2.16 -2.13
C LYS A 36 -18.11 1.57 -1.17
N GLY A 37 -17.78 1.39 0.10
CA GLY A 37 -18.69 0.83 1.11
C GLY A 37 -18.92 -0.68 1.01
N PHE A 38 -17.97 -1.41 0.41
CA PHE A 38 -17.97 -2.86 0.39
C PHE A 38 -17.06 -3.43 1.47
N ALA A 39 -17.41 -4.61 1.98
CA ALA A 39 -16.53 -5.39 2.84
C ALA A 39 -15.40 -6.01 2.00
N VAL A 40 -14.20 -6.09 2.58
CA VAL A 40 -13.05 -6.77 1.95
C VAL A 40 -12.98 -8.19 2.48
N GLU A 41 -13.14 -9.18 1.59
CA GLU A 41 -12.85 -10.59 1.88
C GLU A 41 -11.41 -10.88 1.44
N ALA A 42 -10.45 -10.79 2.38
CA ALA A 42 -9.04 -10.98 2.07
C ALA A 42 -8.69 -12.46 1.95
N ILE A 43 -8.08 -12.84 0.83
CA ILE A 43 -7.55 -14.19 0.57
C ILE A 43 -6.03 -14.10 0.66
N PRO A 44 -5.40 -14.62 1.75
CA PRO A 44 -3.96 -14.51 1.93
C PRO A 44 -3.19 -15.34 0.90
N VAL A 45 -2.13 -14.75 0.35
CA VAL A 45 -1.27 -15.34 -0.67
C VAL A 45 0.19 -15.04 -0.32
N THR A 46 1.07 -16.04 -0.40
CA THR A 46 2.53 -15.84 -0.29
C THR A 46 3.13 -15.48 -1.65
N TYR A 47 4.39 -15.04 -1.70
CA TYR A 47 5.03 -14.70 -2.98
C TYR A 47 5.07 -15.88 -3.95
N MET A 48 5.41 -17.09 -3.48
CA MET A 48 5.39 -18.30 -4.30
C MET A 48 3.96 -18.76 -4.61
N GLY A 49 2.99 -18.33 -3.80
CA GLY A 49 1.56 -18.60 -4.00
C GLY A 49 0.94 -17.82 -5.15
N ILE A 50 1.49 -16.65 -5.52
CA ILE A 50 0.89 -15.78 -6.55
C ILE A 50 0.66 -16.53 -7.87
N ARG A 51 1.61 -17.35 -8.30
CA ARG A 51 1.49 -18.12 -9.55
C ARG A 51 0.60 -19.35 -9.46
N LYS A 52 0.01 -19.62 -8.29
CA LYS A 52 -0.87 -20.76 -8.04
C LYS A 52 -2.34 -20.35 -7.92
N ILE A 53 -2.62 -19.06 -7.67
CA ILE A 53 -4.01 -18.57 -7.60
C ILE A 53 -4.62 -18.53 -9.01
N LEU A 54 -5.92 -18.76 -9.08
CA LEU A 54 -6.71 -18.62 -10.31
C LEU A 54 -6.07 -19.33 -11.52
N ASP A 55 -5.59 -20.56 -11.29
CA ASP A 55 -4.94 -21.43 -12.29
C ASP A 55 -3.69 -20.78 -12.96
N GLY A 56 -2.99 -19.93 -12.21
CA GLY A 56 -1.78 -19.26 -12.68
C GLY A 56 -2.01 -18.11 -13.66
N LYS A 57 -3.25 -17.62 -13.75
CA LYS A 57 -3.62 -16.55 -14.68
C LYS A 57 -2.91 -15.22 -14.40
N TYR A 58 -2.46 -15.00 -13.15
CA TYR A 58 -1.84 -13.75 -12.72
C TYR A 58 -0.46 -13.99 -12.12
N ASP A 59 0.48 -13.08 -12.40
CA ASP A 59 1.85 -13.10 -11.91
C ASP A 59 2.14 -12.03 -10.84
N ARG A 60 1.13 -11.20 -10.53
CA ARG A 60 1.22 -10.10 -9.55
C ARG A 60 -0.13 -9.79 -8.91
N LEU A 61 -0.06 -9.15 -7.72
CA LEU A 61 -1.20 -8.67 -6.96
C LEU A 61 -1.22 -7.13 -6.92
N PRO A 62 -2.39 -6.51 -6.66
CA PRO A 62 -3.67 -7.10 -6.29
C PRO A 62 -4.43 -7.72 -7.45
N VAL A 63 -5.26 -8.72 -7.12
CA VAL A 63 -6.36 -9.20 -7.94
C VAL A 63 -7.61 -9.14 -7.08
N ILE A 64 -8.73 -8.66 -7.62
CA ILE A 64 -10.04 -8.77 -6.99
C ILE A 64 -10.92 -9.75 -7.76
N ASP A 65 -11.87 -10.36 -7.04
CA ASP A 65 -12.99 -11.10 -7.61
C ASP A 65 -14.29 -10.47 -7.10
N ASP A 66 -14.97 -9.79 -8.00
CA ASP A 66 -16.26 -9.16 -7.75
C ASP A 66 -17.38 -9.97 -8.40
N GLY A 67 -17.80 -11.04 -7.69
CA GLY A 67 -18.86 -11.92 -8.16
C GLY A 67 -18.55 -12.63 -9.46
N GLY A 68 -17.30 -13.05 -9.68
CA GLY A 68 -16.82 -13.72 -10.88
C GLY A 68 -16.11 -12.77 -11.87
N THR A 69 -16.18 -11.45 -11.67
CA THR A 69 -15.39 -10.48 -12.46
C THR A 69 -14.02 -10.30 -11.83
N LEU A 70 -12.98 -10.78 -12.52
CA LEU A 70 -11.61 -10.69 -12.07
C LEU A 70 -10.95 -9.43 -12.62
N VAL A 71 -10.38 -8.59 -11.75
CA VAL A 71 -9.62 -7.39 -12.14
C VAL A 71 -8.25 -7.40 -11.45
N ASN A 72 -7.20 -7.21 -12.22
CA ASN A 72 -5.81 -7.11 -11.73
C ASN A 72 -5.29 -5.69 -11.92
N ASP A 73 -4.31 -5.31 -11.09
CA ASP A 73 -3.71 -3.98 -10.99
C ASP A 73 -4.55 -2.98 -10.17
N SER A 74 -3.88 -2.32 -9.21
CA SER A 74 -4.56 -1.44 -8.25
C SER A 74 -5.22 -0.22 -8.90
N TRP A 75 -4.66 0.27 -10.01
CA TRP A 75 -5.25 1.37 -10.74
C TRP A 75 -6.44 0.92 -11.59
N ALA A 76 -6.30 -0.22 -12.28
CA ALA A 76 -7.40 -0.82 -13.03
C ALA A 76 -8.57 -1.21 -12.11
N ILE A 77 -8.28 -1.66 -10.88
CA ILE A 77 -9.29 -1.93 -9.84
C ILE A 77 -10.03 -0.64 -9.46
N ALA A 78 -9.32 0.46 -9.23
CA ALA A 78 -9.94 1.74 -8.91
C ALA A 78 -10.85 2.23 -10.04
N ASP A 79 -10.42 2.14 -11.29
CA ASP A 79 -11.22 2.48 -12.47
C ASP A 79 -12.45 1.56 -12.63
N TYR A 80 -12.27 0.29 -12.40
CA TYR A 80 -13.36 -0.69 -12.42
C TYR A 80 -14.42 -0.34 -11.39
N LEU A 81 -14.01 -0.07 -10.15
CA LEU A 81 -14.92 0.25 -9.06
C LEU A 81 -15.70 1.55 -9.32
N ASP A 82 -15.05 2.59 -9.86
CA ASP A 82 -15.73 3.85 -10.19
C ASP A 82 -16.75 3.68 -11.32
N ARG A 83 -16.43 2.89 -12.35
CA ARG A 83 -17.35 2.64 -13.47
C ARG A 83 -18.51 1.72 -13.10
N THR A 84 -18.25 0.69 -12.27
CA THR A 84 -19.24 -0.33 -11.93
C THR A 84 -20.21 0.16 -10.87
N TYR A 85 -19.73 1.05 -9.98
CA TYR A 85 -20.49 1.57 -8.84
C TYR A 85 -20.51 3.11 -8.83
N PRO A 86 -21.13 3.75 -9.85
CA PRO A 86 -21.14 5.22 -9.98
C PRO A 86 -21.94 5.90 -8.87
N ASP A 87 -22.90 5.20 -8.25
CA ASP A 87 -23.72 5.72 -7.14
C ASP A 87 -23.01 5.67 -5.77
N ARG A 88 -21.77 5.14 -5.74
CA ARG A 88 -20.94 5.10 -4.54
C ARG A 88 -19.90 6.21 -4.55
N PRO A 89 -19.33 6.60 -3.38
CA PRO A 89 -18.32 7.65 -3.33
C PRO A 89 -17.20 7.44 -4.37
N PRO A 90 -16.89 8.44 -5.21
CA PRO A 90 -15.92 8.29 -6.28
C PRO A 90 -14.49 8.30 -5.72
N LEU A 91 -13.62 7.47 -6.32
CA LEU A 91 -12.18 7.47 -6.10
C LEU A 91 -11.50 8.64 -6.85
N PHE A 92 -12.11 9.00 -7.98
CA PHE A 92 -11.72 10.13 -8.83
C PHE A 92 -12.97 10.94 -9.19
N ALA A 93 -13.30 11.99 -8.42
CA ALA A 93 -14.51 12.75 -8.67
C ALA A 93 -14.46 13.60 -9.94
N THR A 94 -13.26 13.98 -10.37
CA THR A 94 -13.03 14.77 -11.57
C THR A 94 -11.83 14.26 -12.37
N PRO A 95 -11.73 14.58 -13.68
CA PRO A 95 -10.50 14.32 -14.44
C PRO A 95 -9.24 14.96 -13.83
N GLY A 96 -9.41 16.12 -13.18
CA GLY A 96 -8.33 16.81 -12.47
C GLY A 96 -7.80 16.00 -11.27
N GLU A 97 -8.70 15.49 -10.42
CA GLU A 97 -8.32 14.61 -9.31
C GLU A 97 -7.59 13.35 -9.80
N ARG A 98 -8.07 12.76 -10.90
CA ARG A 98 -7.41 11.60 -11.52
C ARG A 98 -6.00 11.93 -12.01
N ALA A 99 -5.81 13.08 -12.67
CA ALA A 99 -4.51 13.54 -13.14
C ALA A 99 -3.57 13.81 -11.97
N MET A 100 -4.05 14.45 -10.91
CA MET A 100 -3.27 14.71 -9.70
C MET A 100 -2.90 13.42 -8.95
N ALA A 101 -3.78 12.43 -8.89
CA ALA A 101 -3.46 11.13 -8.31
C ALA A 101 -2.36 10.42 -9.10
N ARG A 102 -2.36 10.52 -10.45
CA ARG A 102 -1.26 10.01 -11.29
C ARG A 102 0.04 10.75 -11.07
N PHE A 103 -0.02 12.07 -10.98
CA PHE A 103 1.15 12.89 -10.68
C PHE A 103 1.74 12.52 -9.30
N PHE A 104 0.88 12.43 -8.28
CA PHE A 104 1.29 12.07 -6.93
C PHE A 104 1.96 10.68 -6.90
N ASP A 105 1.35 9.67 -7.49
CA ASP A 105 1.90 8.31 -7.54
C ASP A 105 3.24 8.28 -8.30
N GLY A 106 3.32 9.00 -9.43
CA GLY A 106 4.54 9.14 -10.24
C GLY A 106 5.67 9.87 -9.52
N TRP A 107 5.36 10.78 -8.61
CA TRP A 107 6.33 11.45 -7.75
C TRP A 107 6.67 10.61 -6.51
N PHE A 108 5.65 10.13 -5.78
CA PHE A 108 5.83 9.47 -4.49
C PHE A 108 6.61 8.16 -4.59
N TRP A 109 6.32 7.38 -5.63
CA TRP A 109 6.98 6.10 -5.82
C TRP A 109 8.50 6.21 -6.00
N PRO A 110 9.05 6.94 -6.99
CA PRO A 110 10.49 7.04 -7.18
C PRO A 110 11.19 7.85 -6.09
N THR A 111 10.50 8.83 -5.48
CA THR A 111 11.11 9.80 -4.58
C THR A 111 11.11 9.33 -3.12
N VAL A 112 10.09 8.56 -2.71
CA VAL A 112 9.91 8.12 -1.32
C VAL A 112 9.97 6.59 -1.21
N ILE A 113 9.11 5.88 -1.95
CA ILE A 113 8.97 4.43 -1.76
C ILE A 113 10.20 3.67 -2.27
N SER A 114 10.74 4.00 -3.43
CA SER A 114 11.92 3.32 -3.97
C SER A 114 13.18 3.51 -3.10
N PRO A 115 13.49 4.71 -2.55
CA PRO A 115 14.54 4.87 -1.55
C PRO A 115 14.27 4.10 -0.25
N LEU A 116 13.04 4.12 0.28
CA LEU A 116 12.68 3.34 1.47
C LEU A 116 12.78 1.82 1.21
N PHE A 117 12.41 1.36 0.00
CA PHE A 117 12.57 -0.04 -0.37
C PHE A 117 14.03 -0.49 -0.23
N ARG A 118 14.99 0.35 -0.63
CA ARG A 118 16.43 0.06 -0.46
C ARG A 118 16.86 0.07 1.03
N CYS A 119 16.11 0.73 1.91
CA CYS A 119 16.33 0.67 3.35
C CYS A 119 15.76 -0.62 3.97
N TYR A 120 14.72 -1.21 3.39
CA TYR A 120 13.96 -2.30 4.01
C TYR A 120 13.98 -3.62 3.22
N VAL A 121 14.75 -3.72 2.15
CA VAL A 121 14.74 -4.91 1.29
C VAL A 121 15.21 -6.18 2.02
N LEU A 122 16.15 -6.07 2.97
CA LEU A 122 16.57 -7.18 3.82
C LEU A 122 15.51 -7.50 4.89
N ASP A 123 14.83 -6.48 5.43
CA ASP A 123 13.72 -6.68 6.36
C ASP A 123 12.58 -7.44 5.68
N ASN A 124 12.24 -7.08 4.43
CA ASN A 124 11.27 -7.85 3.64
C ASN A 124 11.68 -9.32 3.51
N HIS A 125 12.94 -9.61 3.13
CA HIS A 125 13.45 -10.98 3.05
C HIS A 125 13.33 -11.74 4.38
N ASN A 126 13.55 -11.06 5.51
CA ASN A 126 13.54 -11.70 6.82
C ASN A 126 12.12 -11.99 7.34
N PHE A 127 11.10 -11.24 6.87
CA PHE A 127 9.72 -11.35 7.35
C PHE A 127 8.78 -12.11 6.41
N VAL A 128 9.20 -12.44 5.19
CA VAL A 128 8.41 -13.33 4.32
C VAL A 128 8.40 -14.76 4.85
N ALA A 129 7.40 -15.54 4.44
CA ALA A 129 7.34 -16.96 4.75
C ALA A 129 8.65 -17.69 4.37
N PRO A 130 9.11 -18.67 5.15
CA PRO A 130 10.39 -19.37 4.92
C PRO A 130 10.56 -19.87 3.48
N GLU A 131 9.50 -20.41 2.89
CA GLU A 131 9.48 -20.90 1.51
C GLU A 131 9.69 -19.79 0.45
N ASP A 132 9.39 -18.54 0.77
CA ASP A 132 9.56 -17.39 -0.12
C ASP A 132 10.98 -16.78 -0.07
N ARG A 133 11.77 -17.06 0.98
CA ARG A 133 13.05 -16.39 1.25
C ARG A 133 14.06 -16.51 0.12
N ALA A 134 14.21 -17.72 -0.44
CA ALA A 134 15.14 -17.94 -1.55
C ALA A 134 14.72 -17.12 -2.79
N TYR A 135 13.44 -17.13 -3.14
CA TYR A 135 12.90 -16.36 -4.24
C TYR A 135 13.05 -14.85 -4.02
N ILE A 136 12.76 -14.36 -2.81
CA ILE A 136 12.88 -12.92 -2.50
C ILE A 136 14.34 -12.50 -2.60
N ARG A 137 15.29 -13.24 -2.04
CA ARG A 137 16.71 -12.93 -2.15
C ARG A 137 17.13 -12.84 -3.61
N GLU A 138 16.94 -13.89 -4.38
CA GLU A 138 17.35 -13.94 -5.77
C GLU A 138 16.72 -12.82 -6.63
N SER A 139 15.41 -12.65 -6.51
CA SER A 139 14.68 -11.66 -7.31
C SER A 139 15.06 -10.23 -6.95
N ARG A 140 15.29 -9.92 -5.67
CA ARG A 140 15.64 -8.58 -5.21
C ARG A 140 17.10 -8.23 -5.49
N GLU A 141 18.02 -9.16 -5.28
CA GLU A 141 19.43 -8.96 -5.66
C GLU A 141 19.56 -8.74 -7.17
N ARG A 142 18.86 -9.55 -8.00
CA ARG A 142 18.79 -9.33 -9.46
C ARG A 142 18.26 -7.93 -9.81
N TYR A 143 17.15 -7.51 -9.21
CA TYR A 143 16.56 -6.18 -9.41
C TYR A 143 17.52 -5.05 -9.00
N LEU A 144 18.35 -5.27 -7.99
CA LEU A 144 19.32 -4.32 -7.45
C LEU A 144 20.70 -4.39 -8.12
N GLY A 145 20.78 -5.01 -9.31
CA GLY A 145 22.01 -5.09 -10.10
C GLY A 145 23.05 -6.09 -9.55
N GLY A 146 22.59 -7.16 -8.91
CA GLY A 146 23.41 -8.23 -8.36
C GLY A 146 24.02 -7.90 -6.98
N LYS A 147 23.63 -6.78 -6.35
CA LYS A 147 24.11 -6.43 -5.01
C LYS A 147 23.44 -7.30 -3.95
N ARG A 148 24.22 -7.74 -2.96
CA ARG A 148 23.69 -8.47 -1.81
C ARG A 148 22.75 -7.58 -1.00
N LEU A 149 21.68 -8.14 -0.45
CA LEU A 149 20.71 -7.38 0.33
C LEU A 149 21.34 -6.68 1.53
N GLU A 150 22.31 -7.32 2.18
CA GLU A 150 23.06 -6.77 3.31
C GLU A 150 23.83 -5.50 2.93
N ASP A 151 24.44 -5.50 1.75
CA ASP A 151 25.22 -4.35 1.24
C ASP A 151 24.28 -3.18 0.86
N VAL A 152 23.09 -3.51 0.35
CA VAL A 152 22.08 -2.50 -0.02
C VAL A 152 21.53 -1.77 1.20
N VAL A 153 21.29 -2.46 2.32
CA VAL A 153 20.75 -1.83 3.54
C VAL A 153 21.83 -1.19 4.42
N ALA A 154 23.11 -1.42 4.14
CA ALA A 154 24.19 -0.83 4.91
C ALA A 154 24.07 0.72 4.92
N GLY A 155 24.20 1.32 6.11
CA GLY A 155 24.08 2.76 6.32
C GLY A 155 22.69 3.35 6.03
N ARG A 156 21.63 2.57 6.13
CA ARG A 156 20.24 3.01 5.83
C ARG A 156 19.76 4.17 6.70
N GLU A 157 20.19 4.23 7.96
CA GLU A 157 19.83 5.31 8.90
C GLU A 157 20.30 6.67 8.39
N GLN A 158 21.48 6.73 7.76
CA GLN A 158 22.06 7.94 7.19
C GLN A 158 21.29 8.42 5.94
N ARG A 159 20.51 7.57 5.30
CA ARG A 159 19.68 7.91 4.12
C ARG A 159 18.30 8.43 4.50
N LEU A 160 17.80 8.12 5.70
CA LEU A 160 16.47 8.55 6.14
C LEU A 160 16.25 10.05 6.15
N PRO A 161 17.20 10.91 6.58
CA PRO A 161 17.01 12.37 6.55
C PRO A 161 16.69 12.91 5.15
N ALA A 162 17.38 12.44 4.11
CA ALA A 162 17.11 12.84 2.73
C ALA A 162 15.73 12.35 2.24
N ILE A 163 15.31 11.15 2.64
CA ILE A 163 13.98 10.62 2.31
C ILE A 163 12.88 11.41 3.03
N ARG A 164 13.11 11.79 4.29
CA ARG A 164 12.21 12.66 5.06
C ARG A 164 12.06 14.04 4.43
N GLU A 165 13.17 14.65 3.98
CA GLU A 165 13.11 15.93 3.28
C GLU A 165 12.39 15.82 1.93
N ALA A 166 12.56 14.72 1.21
CA ALA A 166 11.84 14.47 -0.04
C ALA A 166 10.30 14.44 0.13
N MET A 167 9.79 14.17 1.34
CA MET A 167 8.36 14.24 1.66
C MET A 167 7.84 15.65 1.97
N ARG A 168 8.68 16.69 1.88
CA ARG A 168 8.27 18.08 2.13
C ARG A 168 7.08 18.54 1.29
N PRO A 169 6.97 18.24 -0.03
CA PRO A 169 5.78 18.61 -0.79
C PRO A 169 4.48 18.00 -0.23
N LEU A 170 4.54 16.79 0.30
CA LEU A 170 3.39 16.15 0.94
C LEU A 170 2.98 16.88 2.23
N ARG A 171 3.94 17.29 3.07
CA ARG A 171 3.66 18.08 4.28
C ARG A 171 3.05 19.44 3.93
N VAL A 172 3.55 20.11 2.89
CA VAL A 172 2.99 21.38 2.41
C VAL A 172 1.54 21.20 1.97
N ALA A 173 1.24 20.20 1.14
CA ALA A 173 -0.13 19.95 0.70
C ALA A 173 -1.08 19.68 1.88
N LEU A 174 -0.65 18.86 2.84
CA LEU A 174 -1.45 18.47 4.00
C LEU A 174 -1.51 19.52 5.13
N SER A 175 -0.75 20.61 5.04
CA SER A 175 -0.92 21.76 5.92
C SER A 175 -2.11 22.65 5.51
N GLU A 176 -2.53 22.58 4.24
CA GLU A 176 -3.65 23.38 3.70
C GLU A 176 -4.98 22.63 3.75
N THR A 177 -4.94 21.29 3.61
CA THR A 177 -6.15 20.47 3.54
C THR A 177 -5.99 19.18 4.34
N PRO A 178 -7.08 18.62 4.89
CA PRO A 178 -7.00 17.36 5.65
C PRO A 178 -6.60 16.15 4.78
N TRP A 179 -6.84 16.20 3.48
CA TRP A 179 -6.56 15.13 2.53
C TRP A 179 -5.97 15.67 1.24
N LEU A 180 -5.26 14.83 0.49
CA LEU A 180 -4.84 15.16 -0.88
C LEU A 180 -6.03 15.38 -1.82
N GLY A 181 -7.18 14.78 -1.49
CA GLY A 181 -8.46 15.04 -2.13
C GLY A 181 -9.20 16.29 -1.64
N GLY A 182 -8.59 17.13 -0.81
CA GLY A 182 -9.22 18.29 -0.19
C GLY A 182 -9.97 17.92 1.09
N ASP A 183 -11.30 18.11 1.12
CA ASP A 183 -12.13 17.85 2.31
C ASP A 183 -12.42 16.36 2.56
N ARG A 184 -12.11 15.51 1.60
CA ARG A 184 -12.33 14.06 1.65
C ARG A 184 -11.16 13.29 1.05
N PRO A 185 -10.91 12.06 1.55
CA PRO A 185 -9.88 11.22 0.96
C PRO A 185 -10.26 10.81 -0.47
N ASN A 186 -9.25 10.70 -1.33
CA ASN A 186 -9.36 10.16 -2.68
C ASN A 186 -8.24 9.13 -2.96
N TYR A 187 -8.12 8.70 -4.20
CA TYR A 187 -7.13 7.68 -4.57
C TYR A 187 -5.66 8.12 -4.37
N ALA A 188 -5.35 9.44 -4.41
CA ALA A 188 -4.01 9.93 -4.10
C ALA A 188 -3.65 9.68 -2.63
N ASP A 189 -4.62 9.91 -1.72
CA ASP A 189 -4.44 9.56 -0.30
C ASP A 189 -4.16 8.07 -0.13
N PHE A 190 -4.91 7.21 -0.82
CA PHE A 190 -4.71 5.76 -0.74
C PHE A 190 -3.35 5.32 -1.30
N CYS A 191 -2.82 5.99 -2.34
CA CYS A 191 -1.46 5.78 -2.81
C CYS A 191 -0.42 6.10 -1.73
N GLY A 192 -0.56 7.21 -1.03
CA GLY A 192 0.37 7.61 0.02
C GLY A 192 0.27 6.74 1.28
N LEU A 193 -0.96 6.57 1.81
CA LEU A 193 -1.22 5.75 3.00
C LEU A 193 -0.75 4.31 2.83
N SER A 194 -0.94 3.73 1.64
CA SER A 194 -0.48 2.37 1.33
C SER A 194 1.04 2.22 1.40
N GLY A 195 1.79 3.27 1.07
CA GLY A 195 3.24 3.30 1.21
C GLY A 195 3.67 3.26 2.68
N PHE A 196 2.97 4.00 3.56
CA PHE A 196 3.24 3.96 5.01
C PHE A 196 2.80 2.64 5.64
N LEU A 197 1.69 2.04 5.20
CA LEU A 197 1.27 0.70 5.65
C LEU A 197 2.28 -0.38 5.25
N TRP A 198 2.80 -0.32 4.02
CA TRP A 198 3.89 -1.17 3.60
C TRP A 198 5.13 -0.97 4.48
N ALA A 199 5.56 0.28 4.71
CA ALA A 199 6.70 0.55 5.57
C ALA A 199 6.46 0.04 7.00
N ALA A 200 5.26 0.25 7.57
CA ALA A 200 4.88 -0.25 8.88
C ALA A 200 4.86 -1.79 8.97
N SER A 201 4.62 -2.50 7.87
CA SER A 201 4.62 -3.97 7.87
C SER A 201 6.01 -4.59 8.02
N ILE A 202 7.07 -3.88 7.59
CA ILE A 202 8.42 -4.47 7.47
C ILE A 202 9.54 -3.68 8.14
N ASN A 203 9.36 -2.38 8.47
CA ASN A 203 10.49 -1.57 8.93
C ASN A 203 11.08 -2.09 10.26
N THR A 204 12.40 -2.07 10.39
CA THR A 204 13.14 -2.23 11.64
C THR A 204 13.91 -0.94 11.98
N CYS A 205 13.76 0.10 11.16
CA CYS A 205 14.30 1.43 11.32
C CYS A 205 13.20 2.42 10.88
N PRO A 206 12.49 3.08 11.82
CA PRO A 206 11.33 3.90 11.52
C PRO A 206 11.62 5.02 10.52
N PRO A 207 10.74 5.21 9.48
CA PRO A 207 10.98 6.17 8.42
C PRO A 207 10.79 7.62 8.84
N LEU A 208 9.97 7.90 9.85
CA LEU A 208 9.59 9.25 10.27
C LEU A 208 10.22 9.65 11.61
N GLU A 209 10.34 10.95 11.82
CA GLU A 209 10.64 11.51 13.15
C GLU A 209 9.39 11.49 14.03
N LYS A 210 9.58 11.47 15.35
CA LYS A 210 8.50 11.33 16.32
C LYS A 210 7.41 12.41 16.23
N ASN A 211 7.80 13.63 15.84
CA ASN A 211 6.90 14.78 15.74
C ASN A 211 6.62 15.17 14.27
N ASP A 212 6.68 14.22 13.33
CA ASP A 212 6.42 14.51 11.93
C ASP A 212 4.95 14.90 11.72
N ALA A 213 4.70 16.04 11.08
CA ALA A 213 3.35 16.54 10.79
C ALA A 213 2.50 15.57 9.94
N LEU A 214 3.13 14.63 9.23
CA LEU A 214 2.40 13.60 8.46
C LEU A 214 1.60 12.65 9.36
N PHE A 215 1.89 12.54 10.66
CA PHE A 215 1.17 11.64 11.56
C PHE A 215 -0.32 11.99 11.68
N ASP A 216 -0.70 13.25 11.61
CA ASP A 216 -2.11 13.64 11.66
C ASP A 216 -2.90 13.05 10.48
N TRP A 217 -2.34 13.10 9.28
CA TRP A 217 -2.94 12.52 8.09
C TRP A 217 -2.84 10.99 8.08
N ILE A 218 -1.68 10.41 8.45
CA ILE A 218 -1.49 8.96 8.54
C ILE A 218 -2.49 8.36 9.52
N ASN A 219 -2.63 8.95 10.71
CA ASN A 219 -3.54 8.48 11.73
C ASN A 219 -5.00 8.55 11.27
N ARG A 220 -5.43 9.69 10.70
CA ARG A 220 -6.77 9.81 10.10
C ARG A 220 -6.98 8.73 9.02
N GLY A 221 -5.97 8.51 8.17
CA GLY A 221 -6.04 7.52 7.10
C GLY A 221 -6.13 6.09 7.62
N PHE A 222 -5.39 5.76 8.67
CA PHE A 222 -5.44 4.41 9.27
C PHE A 222 -6.76 4.17 10.02
N ASP A 223 -7.42 5.21 10.51
CA ASP A 223 -8.72 5.14 11.17
C ASP A 223 -9.90 5.04 10.19
N LEU A 224 -9.70 5.32 8.89
CA LEU A 224 -10.76 5.19 7.89
C LEU A 224 -11.39 3.80 7.89
N TYR A 225 -12.67 3.75 7.56
CA TYR A 225 -13.43 2.52 7.35
C TYR A 225 -13.36 1.54 8.53
N GLY A 226 -13.52 2.10 9.74
CA GLY A 226 -13.49 1.30 10.97
C GLY A 226 -12.10 0.86 11.41
N GLY A 227 -11.07 1.65 11.07
CA GLY A 227 -9.70 1.34 11.46
C GLY A 227 -9.02 0.36 10.49
N LEU A 228 -9.34 0.44 9.19
CA LEU A 228 -8.81 -0.48 8.18
C LEU A 228 -7.27 -0.60 8.19
N GLY A 229 -6.57 0.51 8.52
CA GLY A 229 -5.12 0.55 8.64
C GLY A 229 -4.58 0.24 10.05
N ARG A 230 -5.44 -0.12 11.02
CA ARG A 230 -5.04 -0.42 12.40
C ARG A 230 -4.84 -1.92 12.62
N ASP A 231 -3.77 -2.45 12.07
CA ASP A 231 -3.39 -3.84 12.29
C ASP A 231 -2.34 -3.92 13.41
N PRO A 232 -2.58 -4.73 14.47
CA PRO A 232 -1.64 -4.84 15.60
C PRO A 232 -0.27 -5.45 15.23
N ARG A 233 -0.16 -6.04 14.05
CA ARG A 233 1.09 -6.58 13.51
C ARG A 233 1.99 -5.52 12.89
N LEU A 234 1.47 -4.31 12.64
CA LEU A 234 2.23 -3.20 12.08
C LEU A 234 3.22 -2.63 13.11
N ARG A 235 4.38 -2.25 12.62
CA ARG A 235 5.46 -1.66 13.41
C ARG A 235 5.30 -0.14 13.47
N PRO A 236 5.82 0.52 14.52
CA PRO A 236 5.81 1.97 14.60
C PRO A 236 6.50 2.62 13.39
N LEU A 237 5.96 3.73 12.91
CA LEU A 237 6.55 4.55 11.84
C LEU A 237 7.50 5.62 12.38
N ALA A 238 7.54 5.85 13.71
CA ALA A 238 8.47 6.74 14.39
C ALA A 238 9.32 5.98 15.42
N ALA A 239 10.53 6.51 15.68
CA ALA A 239 11.44 6.01 16.71
C ALA A 239 11.03 6.47 18.12
#